data_57237d812d66f29bd0f27ab7b9e00ee8
#
_entry.id   57237d812d66f29bd0f27ab7b9e00ee8
#
_cell.length_a   1.000
_cell.length_b   1.000
_cell.length_c   1.000
_cell.angle_alpha   90.00
_cell.angle_beta   90.00
_cell.angle_gamma   90.00
#
_symmetry.space_group_name_H-M   'P 1'
#
loop_
_entity.id
_entity.type
_entity.pdbx_description
1 polymer ?
#
loop_
_entity_poly.entity_id
_entity_poly.type
_entity_poly.pdbx_seq_one_letter_code
_entity_poly.pdbx_strand_id
1 'polypeptide(L)'
;MMKRTSIIIALLMVFSTTLLFGAPTLREMCKDLVTANGDKSAVVGADGWLFLKDELLHMSAGQFWGEEAARVSRARKKEYADPIPAIINYNKALADRGITLYLMPVPPKGLVYPDKLVKGVVPGDVENERAVYTDFYEQLRSNGVKVIDLLPQLTKRAVEENVYCKTDTHFSGSGLGLFVEEVAKEMRSEPWYEAVSKKKYTMKDQQVSITGDLSQMLGLEKQEDILLSLVSSKENGSQIQSDDKSPVILMGDSHTLVFSIGGDLHAKGAGLFDHLSASLGFPLDLLGVRGSGVTPARIKLFQRSKKNPDYLTGKKALIWCFTAREFTGTGGWREIPVDAKK
;
A
#
# COMPACT_ATOMS: atom_id res chain seq x y z
N MET A 1 39.02 -27.65 -78.82
CA MET A 1 38.48 -28.38 -77.67
C MET A 1 38.63 -27.45 -76.44
N MET A 2 37.54 -26.73 -76.05
CA MET A 2 37.53 -25.85 -74.90
C MET A 2 36.86 -26.59 -73.74
N LYS A 3 37.61 -26.79 -72.63
CA LYS A 3 37.10 -27.37 -71.39
C LYS A 3 36.33 -26.26 -70.61
N ARG A 4 35.06 -26.45 -70.42
CA ARG A 4 34.25 -25.62 -69.50
C ARG A 4 34.41 -26.13 -68.09
N THR A 5 34.98 -25.28 -67.23
CA THR A 5 35.09 -25.52 -65.76
C THR A 5 33.87 -24.96 -65.12
N SER A 6 32.98 -25.79 -64.58
CA SER A 6 31.81 -25.36 -63.79
C SER A 6 32.26 -25.07 -62.35
N ILE A 7 32.08 -23.83 -61.90
CA ILE A 7 32.28 -23.42 -60.52
C ILE A 7 30.94 -23.61 -59.81
N ILE A 8 30.89 -24.52 -58.84
CA ILE A 8 29.75 -24.70 -57.93
C ILE A 8 29.95 -23.73 -56.76
N ILE A 9 29.15 -22.70 -56.70
CA ILE A 9 29.11 -21.81 -55.54
C ILE A 9 28.19 -22.46 -54.51
N ALA A 10 28.76 -22.97 -53.43
CA ALA A 10 28.01 -23.42 -52.25
C ALA A 10 27.57 -22.20 -51.43
N LEU A 11 26.26 -21.92 -51.45
CA LEU A 11 25.64 -20.88 -50.64
C LEU A 11 25.49 -21.41 -49.21
N LEU A 12 26.42 -21.02 -48.30
CA LEU A 12 26.29 -21.28 -46.87
C LEU A 12 25.17 -20.38 -46.32
N MET A 13 23.97 -20.92 -46.10
CA MET A 13 22.95 -20.28 -45.29
C MET A 13 23.38 -20.33 -43.80
N VAL A 14 23.86 -19.23 -43.30
CA VAL A 14 24.02 -18.99 -41.87
C VAL A 14 22.64 -18.79 -41.30
N PHE A 15 22.05 -19.81 -40.68
CA PHE A 15 20.88 -19.64 -39.81
C PHE A 15 21.33 -18.90 -38.56
N SER A 16 21.16 -17.60 -38.54
CA SER A 16 21.18 -16.79 -37.31
C SER A 16 19.99 -17.21 -36.46
N THR A 17 20.20 -18.10 -35.49
CA THR A 17 19.23 -18.30 -34.40
C THR A 17 19.26 -17.07 -33.50
N THR A 18 18.46 -16.07 -33.81
CA THR A 18 18.07 -15.06 -32.86
C THR A 18 17.29 -15.77 -31.77
N LEU A 19 17.93 -15.99 -30.62
CA LEU A 19 17.25 -16.31 -29.39
C LEU A 19 16.26 -15.18 -29.16
N LEU A 20 14.96 -15.43 -29.36
CA LEU A 20 13.89 -14.57 -28.93
C LEU A 20 13.91 -14.57 -27.38
N PHE A 21 14.74 -13.73 -26.79
CA PHE A 21 14.49 -13.32 -25.41
C PHE A 21 13.21 -12.49 -25.46
N GLY A 22 12.16 -12.97 -24.78
CA GLY A 22 10.94 -12.17 -24.57
C GLY A 22 11.31 -10.82 -23.94
N ALA A 23 10.49 -9.81 -24.14
CA ALA A 23 10.68 -8.52 -23.44
C ALA A 23 10.74 -8.77 -21.92
N PRO A 24 11.63 -8.05 -21.18
CA PRO A 24 11.75 -8.23 -19.74
C PRO A 24 10.42 -7.90 -19.04
N THR A 25 10.06 -8.69 -18.06
CA THR A 25 8.90 -8.45 -17.21
C THR A 25 9.09 -7.21 -16.35
N LEU A 26 8.00 -6.60 -15.84
CA LEU A 26 8.11 -5.47 -14.91
C LEU A 26 8.91 -5.86 -13.65
N ARG A 27 8.81 -7.10 -13.21
CA ARG A 27 9.59 -7.67 -12.10
C ARG A 27 11.10 -7.59 -12.35
N GLU A 28 11.54 -8.03 -13.52
CA GLU A 28 12.94 -7.95 -13.92
C GLU A 28 13.41 -6.51 -14.06
N MET A 29 12.59 -5.64 -14.65
CA MET A 29 12.88 -4.21 -14.76
C MET A 29 13.02 -3.55 -13.38
N CYS A 30 12.17 -3.90 -12.40
CA CYS A 30 12.29 -3.43 -11.02
C CYS A 30 13.62 -3.85 -10.40
N LYS A 31 14.06 -5.10 -10.62
CA LYS A 31 15.35 -5.62 -10.13
C LYS A 31 16.53 -4.83 -10.72
N ASP A 32 16.47 -4.55 -12.01
CA ASP A 32 17.51 -3.79 -12.72
C ASP A 32 17.55 -2.33 -12.23
N LEU A 33 16.38 -1.69 -12.07
CA LEU A 33 16.28 -0.35 -11.52
C LEU A 33 16.84 -0.24 -10.10
N VAL A 34 16.54 -1.21 -9.24
CA VAL A 34 17.10 -1.27 -7.89
C VAL A 34 18.61 -1.41 -7.90
N THR A 35 19.14 -2.25 -8.78
CA THR A 35 20.58 -2.47 -8.93
C THR A 35 21.29 -1.21 -9.45
N ALA A 36 20.74 -0.59 -10.48
CA ALA A 36 21.29 0.62 -11.09
C ALA A 36 21.22 1.84 -10.15
N ASN A 37 20.24 1.87 -9.22
CA ASN A 37 20.03 3.00 -8.31
C ASN A 37 21.09 3.10 -7.19
N GLY A 38 21.90 2.06 -6.98
CA GLY A 38 22.92 2.02 -5.91
C GLY A 38 22.31 2.24 -4.53
N ASP A 39 22.89 3.13 -3.73
CA ASP A 39 22.47 3.38 -2.34
C ASP A 39 21.33 4.40 -2.19
N LYS A 40 20.84 4.98 -3.28
CA LYS A 40 19.73 5.95 -3.21
C LYS A 40 18.44 5.27 -2.78
N SER A 41 17.67 5.93 -1.91
CA SER A 41 16.40 5.40 -1.39
C SER A 41 15.21 5.59 -2.34
N ALA A 42 15.30 6.51 -3.31
CA ALA A 42 14.27 6.75 -4.32
C ALA A 42 14.81 6.61 -5.74
N VAL A 43 13.95 6.19 -6.66
CA VAL A 43 14.24 5.98 -8.08
C VAL A 43 13.50 7.04 -8.90
N VAL A 44 14.18 7.63 -9.87
CA VAL A 44 13.58 8.58 -10.80
C VAL A 44 12.97 7.82 -11.97
N GLY A 45 11.66 7.97 -12.13
CA GLY A 45 10.90 7.46 -13.27
C GLY A 45 10.68 8.51 -14.37
N ALA A 46 9.73 8.24 -15.25
CA ALA A 46 9.36 9.14 -16.34
C ALA A 46 8.53 10.34 -15.85
N ASP A 47 8.50 11.41 -16.62
CA ASP A 47 7.62 12.59 -16.46
C ASP A 47 7.67 13.22 -15.06
N GLY A 48 8.79 13.04 -14.35
CA GLY A 48 9.01 13.60 -13.02
C GLY A 48 8.39 12.77 -11.88
N TRP A 49 7.94 11.56 -12.15
CA TRP A 49 7.51 10.61 -11.13
C TRP A 49 8.71 10.05 -10.38
N LEU A 50 8.54 9.88 -9.09
CA LEU A 50 9.53 9.27 -8.20
C LEU A 50 8.92 8.02 -7.55
N PHE A 51 9.78 7.02 -7.30
CA PHE A 51 9.36 5.74 -6.73
C PHE A 51 10.28 5.35 -5.57
N LEU A 52 9.74 4.71 -4.56
CA LEU A 52 10.53 4.24 -3.42
C LEU A 52 11.27 2.95 -3.80
N LYS A 53 12.58 2.91 -3.58
CA LYS A 53 13.41 1.72 -3.87
C LYS A 53 12.91 0.47 -3.14
N ASP A 54 12.50 0.59 -1.88
CA ASP A 54 11.99 -0.52 -1.09
C ASP A 54 10.69 -1.12 -1.65
N GLU A 55 9.89 -0.31 -2.32
CA GLU A 55 8.70 -0.77 -3.03
C GLU A 55 9.08 -1.55 -4.30
N LEU A 56 10.08 -1.09 -5.06
CA LEU A 56 10.58 -1.81 -6.22
C LEU A 56 11.25 -3.14 -5.83
N LEU A 57 11.96 -3.17 -4.69
CA LEU A 57 12.48 -4.41 -4.10
C LEU A 57 11.35 -5.42 -3.82
N HIS A 58 10.23 -4.95 -3.29
CA HIS A 58 9.07 -5.79 -3.06
C HIS A 58 8.46 -6.27 -4.39
N MET A 59 8.26 -5.38 -5.36
CA MET A 59 7.74 -5.73 -6.68
C MET A 59 8.63 -6.74 -7.44
N SER A 60 9.94 -6.69 -7.22
CA SER A 60 10.89 -7.65 -7.81
C SER A 60 10.86 -9.05 -7.17
N ALA A 61 10.18 -9.22 -6.05
CA ALA A 61 10.17 -10.48 -5.29
C ALA A 61 9.31 -11.59 -5.95
N GLY A 62 8.23 -11.24 -6.64
CA GLY A 62 7.25 -12.20 -7.13
C GLY A 62 6.40 -12.77 -6.00
N GLN A 63 6.18 -14.08 -5.97
CA GLN A 63 5.47 -14.72 -4.87
C GLN A 63 6.26 -14.53 -3.57
N PHE A 64 5.61 -13.95 -2.56
CA PHE A 64 6.24 -13.55 -1.29
C PHE A 64 5.62 -14.24 -0.06
N TRP A 65 4.92 -15.35 -0.26
CA TRP A 65 4.30 -16.16 0.79
C TRP A 65 4.60 -17.65 0.59
N GLY A 66 4.31 -18.46 1.61
CA GLY A 66 4.58 -19.89 1.62
C GLY A 66 6.08 -20.19 1.58
N GLU A 67 6.47 -21.24 0.89
CA GLU A 67 7.87 -21.66 0.80
C GLU A 67 8.79 -20.61 0.15
N GLU A 68 8.27 -19.83 -0.80
CA GLU A 68 9.03 -18.77 -1.48
C GLU A 68 9.36 -17.59 -0.56
N ALA A 69 8.56 -17.35 0.47
CA ALA A 69 8.74 -16.20 1.37
C ALA A 69 10.17 -16.12 1.94
N ALA A 70 10.74 -17.26 2.35
CA ALA A 70 12.08 -17.31 2.93
C ALA A 70 13.20 -16.90 1.97
N ARG A 71 12.95 -17.00 0.65
CA ARG A 71 13.92 -16.64 -0.41
C ARG A 71 13.89 -15.16 -0.73
N VAL A 72 12.69 -14.54 -0.72
CA VAL A 72 12.46 -13.19 -1.24
C VAL A 72 12.26 -12.14 -0.15
N SER A 73 11.86 -12.55 1.06
CA SER A 73 11.68 -11.64 2.19
C SER A 73 13.01 -11.10 2.70
N ARG A 74 13.04 -9.82 3.00
CA ARG A 74 14.15 -9.12 3.67
C ARG A 74 14.09 -9.22 5.19
N ALA A 75 13.16 -10.01 5.73
CA ALA A 75 13.05 -10.23 7.16
C ALA A 75 14.37 -10.71 7.76
N ARG A 76 14.79 -10.10 8.88
CA ARG A 76 16.05 -10.45 9.58
C ARG A 76 16.10 -11.92 10.00
N LYS A 77 14.95 -12.50 10.30
CA LYS A 77 14.78 -13.91 10.63
C LYS A 77 13.86 -14.56 9.63
N LYS A 78 14.30 -15.66 9.01
CA LYS A 78 13.57 -16.37 7.97
C LYS A 78 12.24 -16.96 8.46
N GLU A 79 12.14 -17.31 9.72
CA GLU A 79 10.91 -17.76 10.38
C GLU A 79 9.79 -16.70 10.37
N TYR A 80 10.13 -15.41 10.16
CA TYR A 80 9.19 -14.30 10.05
C TYR A 80 9.00 -13.81 8.62
N ALA A 81 9.40 -14.60 7.63
CA ALA A 81 9.33 -14.20 6.22
C ALA A 81 7.91 -14.27 5.66
N ASP A 82 7.15 -15.30 6.03
CA ASP A 82 5.80 -15.54 5.51
C ASP A 82 4.74 -14.69 6.24
N PRO A 83 4.02 -13.80 5.53
CA PRO A 83 2.98 -12.98 6.13
C PRO A 83 1.70 -13.74 6.49
N ILE A 84 1.39 -14.85 5.79
CA ILE A 84 0.10 -15.53 5.91
C ILE A 84 -0.21 -16.01 7.34
N PRO A 85 0.66 -16.80 8.01
CA PRO A 85 0.35 -17.30 9.33
C PRO A 85 0.11 -16.18 10.36
N ALA A 86 0.95 -15.14 10.33
CA ALA A 86 0.83 -14.03 11.27
C ALA A 86 -0.45 -13.21 11.07
N ILE A 87 -0.90 -13.02 9.81
CA ILE A 87 -2.15 -12.31 9.50
C ILE A 87 -3.35 -13.14 9.94
N ILE A 88 -3.39 -14.44 9.61
CA ILE A 88 -4.47 -15.34 9.99
C ILE A 88 -4.60 -15.44 11.51
N ASN A 89 -3.49 -15.64 12.23
CA ASN A 89 -3.51 -15.73 13.69
C ASN A 89 -3.96 -14.41 14.33
N TYR A 90 -3.54 -13.27 13.76
CA TYR A 90 -3.97 -11.96 14.25
C TYR A 90 -5.47 -11.72 13.99
N ASN A 91 -5.99 -12.11 12.81
CA ASN A 91 -7.41 -12.08 12.48
C ASN A 91 -8.23 -12.91 13.49
N LYS A 92 -7.79 -14.14 13.74
CA LYS A 92 -8.45 -15.03 14.72
C LYS A 92 -8.46 -14.41 16.12
N ALA A 93 -7.33 -13.88 16.58
CA ALA A 93 -7.23 -13.25 17.90
C ALA A 93 -8.14 -12.03 18.07
N LEU A 94 -8.39 -11.27 17.01
CA LEU A 94 -9.36 -10.18 16.96
C LEU A 94 -10.81 -10.71 16.95
N ALA A 95 -11.08 -11.72 16.12
CA ALA A 95 -12.41 -12.34 16.00
C ALA A 95 -12.87 -12.96 17.34
N ASP A 96 -11.97 -13.59 18.11
CA ASP A 96 -12.22 -14.12 19.45
C ASP A 96 -12.67 -13.02 20.45
N ARG A 97 -12.48 -11.74 20.10
CA ARG A 97 -12.92 -10.54 20.86
C ARG A 97 -14.09 -9.81 20.20
N GLY A 98 -14.70 -10.41 19.17
CA GLY A 98 -15.80 -9.81 18.42
C GLY A 98 -15.37 -8.60 17.56
N ILE A 99 -14.08 -8.51 17.17
CA ILE A 99 -13.53 -7.45 16.35
C ILE A 99 -13.24 -7.98 14.95
N THR A 100 -13.87 -7.42 13.93
CA THR A 100 -13.62 -7.77 12.53
C THR A 100 -12.36 -7.07 12.04
N LEU A 101 -11.41 -7.84 11.50
CA LEU A 101 -10.23 -7.30 10.80
C LEU A 101 -10.57 -6.98 9.34
N TYR A 102 -10.29 -5.75 8.92
CA TYR A 102 -10.25 -5.32 7.52
C TYR A 102 -8.79 -5.03 7.15
N LEU A 103 -8.17 -5.97 6.44
CA LEU A 103 -6.81 -5.79 5.93
C LEU A 103 -6.87 -4.94 4.68
N MET A 104 -6.17 -3.82 4.67
CA MET A 104 -6.19 -2.86 3.58
C MET A 104 -4.75 -2.51 3.16
N PRO A 105 -4.09 -3.37 2.38
CA PRO A 105 -2.77 -3.08 1.85
C PRO A 105 -2.83 -1.97 0.80
N VAL A 106 -1.99 -0.95 0.94
CA VAL A 106 -1.82 0.08 -0.08
C VAL A 106 -0.96 -0.49 -1.21
N PRO A 107 -1.48 -0.59 -2.44
CA PRO A 107 -0.77 -1.20 -3.55
C PRO A 107 0.51 -0.46 -3.92
N PRO A 108 1.51 -1.13 -4.51
CA PRO A 108 2.71 -0.46 -5.01
C PRO A 108 2.38 0.57 -6.09
N LYS A 109 2.92 1.78 -5.93
CA LYS A 109 2.77 2.88 -6.89
C LYS A 109 3.21 2.48 -8.31
N GLY A 110 4.29 1.67 -8.41
CA GLY A 110 4.79 1.17 -9.68
C GLY A 110 3.87 0.17 -10.40
N LEU A 111 2.93 -0.50 -9.70
CA LEU A 111 1.90 -1.33 -10.33
C LEU A 111 0.72 -0.52 -10.85
N VAL A 112 0.48 0.64 -10.26
CA VAL A 112 -0.57 1.57 -10.72
C VAL A 112 -0.06 2.40 -11.90
N TYR A 113 1.21 2.79 -11.89
CA TYR A 113 1.87 3.61 -12.90
C TYR A 113 3.11 2.93 -13.50
N PRO A 114 2.98 1.77 -14.15
CA PRO A 114 4.13 1.08 -14.73
C PRO A 114 4.79 1.86 -15.86
N ASP A 115 4.01 2.62 -16.65
CA ASP A 115 4.49 3.51 -17.71
C ASP A 115 5.29 4.73 -17.18
N LYS A 116 5.01 5.14 -15.94
CA LYS A 116 5.76 6.19 -15.27
C LYS A 116 7.00 5.65 -14.58
N LEU A 117 7.00 4.39 -14.19
CA LEU A 117 8.18 3.72 -13.64
C LEU A 117 9.19 3.40 -14.75
N VAL A 118 8.73 2.79 -15.82
CA VAL A 118 9.55 2.42 -16.99
C VAL A 118 8.85 2.89 -18.26
N LYS A 119 9.48 3.81 -18.98
CA LYS A 119 8.93 4.32 -20.23
C LYS A 119 8.73 3.21 -21.25
N GLY A 120 7.53 3.13 -21.81
CA GLY A 120 7.16 2.17 -22.84
C GLY A 120 6.51 0.89 -22.31
N VAL A 121 6.45 0.69 -20.98
CA VAL A 121 5.62 -0.38 -20.40
C VAL A 121 4.15 0.04 -20.49
N VAL A 122 3.31 -0.87 -20.99
CA VAL A 122 1.86 -0.65 -21.08
C VAL A 122 1.19 -1.19 -19.80
N PRO A 123 0.24 -0.47 -19.19
CA PRO A 123 -0.46 -0.95 -17.99
C PRO A 123 -1.09 -2.35 -18.12
N GLY A 124 -1.47 -2.78 -19.31
CA GLY A 124 -1.98 -4.13 -19.60
C GLY A 124 -0.91 -5.22 -19.57
N ASP A 125 0.37 -4.88 -19.75
CA ASP A 125 1.46 -5.87 -19.81
C ASP A 125 1.91 -6.36 -18.42
N VAL A 126 1.31 -5.82 -17.34
CA VAL A 126 1.70 -6.12 -15.96
C VAL A 126 0.67 -6.94 -15.19
N GLU A 127 -0.25 -7.58 -15.88
CA GLU A 127 -1.31 -8.38 -15.25
C GLU A 127 -0.75 -9.57 -14.45
N ASN A 128 0.36 -10.17 -14.89
CA ASN A 128 1.01 -11.25 -14.16
C ASN A 128 1.57 -10.77 -12.80
N GLU A 129 2.09 -9.55 -12.74
CA GLU A 129 2.56 -8.94 -11.49
C GLU A 129 1.39 -8.58 -10.57
N ARG A 130 0.27 -8.13 -11.13
CA ARG A 130 -0.98 -7.87 -10.37
C ARG A 130 -1.60 -9.15 -9.85
N ALA A 131 -1.59 -10.24 -10.64
CA ALA A 131 -2.10 -11.54 -10.25
C ALA A 131 -1.43 -12.08 -8.98
N VAL A 132 -0.14 -11.78 -8.75
CA VAL A 132 0.56 -12.14 -7.51
C VAL A 132 -0.19 -11.62 -6.26
N TYR A 133 -0.70 -10.38 -6.30
CA TYR A 133 -1.47 -9.82 -5.17
C TYR A 133 -2.86 -10.43 -5.07
N THR A 134 -3.52 -10.67 -6.21
CA THR A 134 -4.83 -11.34 -6.25
C THR A 134 -4.74 -12.73 -5.61
N ASP A 135 -3.76 -13.53 -6.00
CA ASP A 135 -3.54 -14.89 -5.48
C ASP A 135 -3.23 -14.85 -3.97
N PHE A 136 -2.41 -13.91 -3.52
CA PHE A 136 -2.12 -13.71 -2.11
C PHE A 136 -3.38 -13.35 -1.31
N TYR A 137 -4.18 -12.41 -1.80
CA TYR A 137 -5.41 -11.99 -1.13
C TYR A 137 -6.46 -13.09 -1.11
N GLU A 138 -6.53 -13.93 -2.13
CA GLU A 138 -7.41 -15.13 -2.13
C GLU A 138 -6.98 -16.14 -1.07
N GLN A 139 -5.67 -16.34 -0.84
CA GLN A 139 -5.19 -17.16 0.28
C GLN A 139 -5.67 -16.62 1.64
N LEU A 140 -5.65 -15.30 1.83
CA LEU A 140 -6.12 -14.68 3.06
C LEU A 140 -7.66 -14.76 3.18
N ARG A 141 -8.40 -14.49 2.11
CA ARG A 141 -9.88 -14.55 2.09
C ARG A 141 -10.38 -15.96 2.36
N SER A 142 -9.75 -16.99 1.76
CA SER A 142 -10.10 -18.40 2.02
C SER A 142 -9.88 -18.82 3.47
N ASN A 143 -9.07 -18.07 4.23
CA ASN A 143 -8.85 -18.23 5.66
C ASN A 143 -9.64 -17.20 6.52
N GLY A 144 -10.68 -16.60 5.96
CA GLY A 144 -11.62 -15.73 6.68
C GLY A 144 -11.13 -14.32 6.96
N VAL A 145 -10.04 -13.86 6.34
CA VAL A 145 -9.57 -12.46 6.45
C VAL A 145 -10.33 -11.60 5.45
N LYS A 146 -10.99 -10.52 5.91
CA LYS A 146 -11.57 -9.52 4.99
C LYS A 146 -10.43 -8.67 4.41
N VAL A 147 -10.21 -8.75 3.10
CA VAL A 147 -9.17 -7.99 2.40
C VAL A 147 -9.82 -6.98 1.48
N ILE A 148 -9.51 -5.70 1.68
CA ILE A 148 -9.86 -4.59 0.81
C ILE A 148 -8.72 -4.40 -0.18
N ASP A 149 -8.93 -4.88 -1.41
CA ASP A 149 -7.99 -4.72 -2.53
C ASP A 149 -8.43 -3.57 -3.41
N LEU A 150 -7.61 -2.53 -3.46
CA LEU A 150 -7.89 -1.31 -4.24
C LEU A 150 -7.04 -1.18 -5.51
N LEU A 151 -6.18 -2.16 -5.81
CA LEU A 151 -5.34 -2.09 -7.00
C LEU A 151 -6.15 -1.93 -8.30
N PRO A 152 -7.27 -2.67 -8.53
CA PRO A 152 -8.08 -2.48 -9.73
C PRO A 152 -8.71 -1.08 -9.82
N GLN A 153 -9.28 -0.56 -8.73
CA GLN A 153 -9.94 0.75 -8.69
C GLN A 153 -8.92 1.88 -8.88
N LEU A 154 -7.76 1.80 -8.21
CA LEU A 154 -6.67 2.76 -8.36
C LEU A 154 -6.13 2.78 -9.80
N THR A 155 -5.92 1.61 -10.40
CA THR A 155 -5.46 1.51 -11.80
C THR A 155 -6.46 2.13 -12.77
N LYS A 156 -7.76 1.87 -12.58
CA LYS A 156 -8.81 2.46 -13.39
C LYS A 156 -8.86 3.99 -13.26
N ARG A 157 -8.82 4.51 -12.04
CA ARG A 157 -8.87 5.95 -11.77
C ARG A 157 -7.60 6.65 -12.23
N ALA A 158 -6.44 6.00 -12.20
CA ALA A 158 -5.15 6.55 -12.62
C ALA A 158 -5.09 6.99 -14.09
N VAL A 159 -6.02 6.52 -14.93
CA VAL A 159 -6.14 6.95 -16.34
C VAL A 159 -6.64 8.40 -16.44
N GLU A 160 -7.46 8.84 -15.49
CA GLU A 160 -8.10 10.16 -15.50
C GLU A 160 -7.44 11.13 -14.52
N GLU A 161 -7.00 10.63 -13.36
CA GLU A 161 -6.49 11.44 -12.26
C GLU A 161 -5.27 10.81 -11.61
N ASN A 162 -4.39 11.63 -11.03
CA ASN A 162 -3.29 11.11 -10.24
C ASN A 162 -3.82 10.58 -8.89
N VAL A 163 -3.80 9.26 -8.68
CA VAL A 163 -4.19 8.61 -7.43
C VAL A 163 -3.04 8.48 -6.42
N TYR A 164 -1.80 8.72 -6.87
CA TYR A 164 -0.61 8.91 -6.03
C TYR A 164 0.01 10.27 -6.29
N CYS A 165 0.67 10.82 -5.29
CA CYS A 165 1.54 11.98 -5.46
C CYS A 165 2.75 11.59 -6.35
N LYS A 166 3.20 12.51 -7.21
CA LYS A 166 4.34 12.23 -8.11
C LYS A 166 5.65 12.12 -7.37
N THR A 167 5.85 13.01 -6.41
CA THR A 167 7.14 13.21 -5.71
C THR A 167 7.15 12.62 -4.30
N ASP A 168 6.02 11.99 -3.88
CA ASP A 168 5.81 11.43 -2.56
C ASP A 168 5.41 9.95 -2.62
N THR A 169 5.63 9.18 -1.55
CA THR A 169 5.25 7.75 -1.48
C THR A 169 3.76 7.54 -1.30
N HIS A 170 3.02 8.55 -0.85
CA HIS A 170 1.65 8.42 -0.45
C HIS A 170 0.66 8.66 -1.61
N PHE A 171 -0.57 8.20 -1.41
CA PHE A 171 -1.68 8.48 -2.33
C PHE A 171 -2.00 9.98 -2.35
N SER A 172 -2.61 10.45 -3.45
CA SER A 172 -3.16 11.80 -3.59
C SER A 172 -4.54 11.91 -2.91
N GLY A 173 -5.15 13.09 -2.94
CA GLY A 173 -6.54 13.27 -2.50
C GLY A 173 -7.54 12.40 -3.27
N SER A 174 -7.35 12.23 -4.59
CA SER A 174 -8.18 11.34 -5.43
C SER A 174 -8.00 9.87 -5.05
N GLY A 175 -6.76 9.42 -4.83
CA GLY A 175 -6.49 8.06 -4.35
C GLY A 175 -7.10 7.80 -3.00
N LEU A 176 -6.89 8.71 -2.05
CA LEU A 176 -7.47 8.65 -0.71
C LEU A 176 -9.01 8.47 -0.75
N GLY A 177 -9.69 9.16 -1.67
CA GLY A 177 -11.14 9.02 -1.85
C GLY A 177 -11.59 7.59 -2.11
N LEU A 178 -10.86 6.82 -2.91
CA LEU A 178 -11.18 5.41 -3.18
C LEU A 178 -11.06 4.51 -1.94
N PHE A 179 -10.04 4.76 -1.10
CA PHE A 179 -9.90 4.05 0.18
C PHE A 179 -11.08 4.35 1.10
N VAL A 180 -11.51 5.61 1.18
CA VAL A 180 -12.65 6.04 2.00
C VAL A 180 -13.95 5.43 1.51
N GLU A 181 -14.20 5.42 0.21
CA GLU A 181 -15.40 4.85 -0.39
C GLU A 181 -15.56 3.37 -0.04
N GLU A 182 -14.51 2.57 -0.27
CA GLU A 182 -14.60 1.13 -0.08
C GLU A 182 -14.71 0.75 1.41
N VAL A 183 -13.91 1.39 2.27
CA VAL A 183 -14.01 1.18 3.72
C VAL A 183 -15.39 1.59 4.25
N ALA A 184 -15.90 2.73 3.83
CA ALA A 184 -17.20 3.21 4.29
C ALA A 184 -18.35 2.30 3.85
N LYS A 185 -18.26 1.72 2.67
CA LYS A 185 -19.22 0.73 2.16
C LYS A 185 -19.23 -0.52 3.06
N GLU A 186 -18.05 -1.07 3.36
CA GLU A 186 -17.91 -2.23 4.26
C GLU A 186 -18.46 -1.92 5.67
N MET A 187 -18.05 -0.78 6.25
CA MET A 187 -18.49 -0.42 7.61
C MET A 187 -20.00 -0.19 7.72
N ARG A 188 -20.62 0.42 6.70
CA ARG A 188 -22.08 0.67 6.69
C ARG A 188 -22.90 -0.61 6.56
N SER A 189 -22.34 -1.69 6.04
CA SER A 189 -23.01 -2.99 5.96
C SER A 189 -22.99 -3.77 7.29
N GLU A 190 -22.19 -3.33 8.27
CA GLU A 190 -22.05 -4.00 9.53
C GLU A 190 -23.26 -3.75 10.47
N PRO A 191 -23.82 -4.78 11.14
CA PRO A 191 -25.03 -4.65 11.94
C PRO A 191 -24.94 -3.62 13.08
N TRP A 192 -23.75 -3.34 13.59
CA TRP A 192 -23.52 -2.40 14.68
C TRP A 192 -23.50 -0.94 14.21
N TYR A 193 -23.34 -0.68 12.89
CA TYR A 193 -23.08 0.66 12.37
C TYR A 193 -24.19 1.67 12.70
N GLU A 194 -25.45 1.27 12.55
CA GLU A 194 -26.58 2.16 12.79
C GLU A 194 -26.77 2.51 14.28
N ALA A 195 -26.26 1.70 15.20
CA ALA A 195 -26.32 1.97 16.64
C ALA A 195 -25.30 3.05 17.10
N VAL A 196 -24.33 3.42 16.25
CA VAL A 196 -23.33 4.44 16.59
C VAL A 196 -23.90 5.83 16.37
N SER A 197 -23.78 6.71 17.38
CA SER A 197 -24.19 8.11 17.27
C SER A 197 -23.43 8.83 16.16
N LYS A 198 -24.14 9.56 15.29
CA LYS A 198 -23.58 10.24 14.13
C LYS A 198 -23.37 11.73 14.40
N LYS A 199 -22.20 12.22 13.99
CA LYS A 199 -21.84 13.65 13.94
C LYS A 199 -21.83 14.11 12.47
N LYS A 200 -21.96 15.41 12.27
CA LYS A 200 -21.90 16.03 10.94
C LYS A 200 -20.56 16.74 10.75
N TYR A 201 -20.02 16.62 9.55
CA TYR A 201 -18.76 17.25 9.16
C TYR A 201 -18.94 18.09 7.91
N THR A 202 -18.03 19.01 7.69
CA THR A 202 -17.93 19.83 6.48
C THR A 202 -16.60 19.52 5.80
N MET A 203 -16.57 19.60 4.48
CA MET A 203 -15.37 19.46 3.66
C MET A 203 -15.15 20.74 2.87
N LYS A 204 -13.89 21.15 2.74
CA LYS A 204 -13.48 22.32 1.96
C LYS A 204 -12.25 21.97 1.14
N ASP A 205 -12.38 22.05 -0.18
CA ASP A 205 -11.27 21.80 -1.09
C ASP A 205 -10.23 22.91 -0.99
N GLN A 206 -8.98 22.49 -0.99
CA GLN A 206 -7.82 23.36 -0.92
C GLN A 206 -6.67 22.80 -1.76
N GLN A 207 -6.07 23.66 -2.57
CA GLN A 207 -4.80 23.37 -3.23
C GLN A 207 -3.67 23.47 -2.21
N VAL A 208 -2.82 22.47 -2.17
CA VAL A 208 -1.67 22.39 -1.25
C VAL A 208 -0.42 22.07 -2.04
N SER A 209 0.61 22.91 -1.92
CA SER A 209 1.95 22.63 -2.45
C SER A 209 2.72 21.77 -1.46
N ILE A 210 3.21 20.63 -1.92
CA ILE A 210 4.02 19.72 -1.09
C ILE A 210 5.40 19.51 -1.71
N THR A 211 6.40 19.33 -0.85
CA THR A 211 7.69 18.71 -1.24
C THR A 211 7.65 17.28 -0.77
N GLY A 212 7.46 16.34 -1.70
CA GLY A 212 7.26 14.94 -1.38
C GLY A 212 8.48 14.29 -0.70
N ASP A 213 8.24 13.27 0.10
CA ASP A 213 9.29 12.53 0.83
C ASP A 213 10.33 11.91 -0.10
N LEU A 214 9.94 11.43 -1.29
CA LEU A 214 10.86 10.90 -2.31
C LEU A 214 11.75 12.01 -2.90
N SER A 215 11.18 13.21 -3.08
CA SER A 215 11.96 14.39 -3.50
C SER A 215 13.01 14.74 -2.46
N GLN A 216 12.63 14.76 -1.18
CA GLN A 216 13.56 15.03 -0.07
C GLN A 216 14.66 13.97 0.03
N MET A 217 14.33 12.66 -0.11
CA MET A 217 15.28 11.55 -0.11
C MET A 217 16.36 11.67 -1.21
N LEU A 218 16.03 12.33 -2.32
CA LEU A 218 16.95 12.58 -3.42
C LEU A 218 17.68 13.94 -3.32
N GLY A 219 17.42 14.73 -2.28
CA GLY A 219 17.93 16.09 -2.14
C GLY A 219 17.38 17.05 -3.21
N LEU A 220 16.19 16.77 -3.73
CA LEU A 220 15.49 17.62 -4.69
C LEU A 220 14.50 18.53 -3.94
N GLU A 221 14.44 19.78 -4.32
CA GLU A 221 13.44 20.75 -3.80
C GLU A 221 12.20 20.80 -4.72
N LYS A 222 11.85 19.67 -5.32
CA LYS A 222 10.76 19.62 -6.28
C LYS A 222 9.42 19.62 -5.55
N GLN A 223 8.62 20.64 -5.84
CA GLN A 223 7.26 20.76 -5.34
C GLN A 223 6.25 20.21 -6.34
N GLU A 224 5.11 19.77 -5.82
CA GLU A 224 3.90 19.46 -6.59
C GLU A 224 2.66 20.02 -5.88
N ASP A 225 1.70 20.47 -6.68
CA ASP A 225 0.42 20.95 -6.19
C ASP A 225 -0.60 19.80 -6.22
N ILE A 226 -1.23 19.57 -5.08
CA ILE A 226 -2.26 18.54 -4.91
C ILE A 226 -3.55 19.16 -4.38
N LEU A 227 -4.69 18.63 -4.82
CA LEU A 227 -5.98 19.01 -4.29
C LEU A 227 -6.34 18.11 -3.11
N LEU A 228 -6.64 18.71 -1.96
CA LEU A 228 -7.08 18.02 -0.75
C LEU A 228 -8.40 18.63 -0.26
N SER A 229 -9.26 17.81 0.36
CA SER A 229 -10.47 18.29 1.02
C SER A 229 -10.26 18.27 2.53
N LEU A 230 -10.19 19.45 3.13
CA LEU A 230 -10.04 19.62 4.58
C LEU A 230 -11.36 19.33 5.28
N VAL A 231 -11.32 18.48 6.27
CA VAL A 231 -12.48 18.03 7.05
C VAL A 231 -12.51 18.73 8.41
N SER A 232 -13.69 19.21 8.81
CA SER A 232 -13.90 19.80 10.13
C SER A 232 -15.29 19.46 10.68
N SER A 233 -15.44 19.53 12.00
CA SER A 233 -16.75 19.39 12.65
C SER A 233 -17.69 20.49 12.19
N LYS A 234 -18.91 20.13 11.78
CA LYS A 234 -19.94 21.11 11.39
C LYS A 234 -20.42 21.93 12.59
N GLU A 235 -20.28 21.40 13.79
CA GLU A 235 -20.78 22.03 15.02
C GLU A 235 -19.95 23.25 15.43
N ASN A 236 -18.62 23.16 15.34
CA ASN A 236 -17.72 24.17 15.88
C ASN A 236 -16.51 24.50 15.00
N GLY A 237 -16.44 23.91 13.78
CA GLY A 237 -15.31 24.11 12.85
C GLY A 237 -13.99 23.49 13.29
N SER A 238 -13.96 22.74 14.41
CA SER A 238 -12.73 22.13 14.89
C SER A 238 -12.30 20.93 14.04
N GLN A 239 -11.00 20.66 14.07
CA GLN A 239 -10.44 19.42 13.48
C GLN A 239 -10.92 18.19 14.26
N ILE A 240 -11.04 17.05 13.55
CA ILE A 240 -11.40 15.79 14.16
C ILE A 240 -10.25 15.33 15.07
N GLN A 241 -10.59 14.90 16.27
CA GLN A 241 -9.64 14.27 17.19
C GLN A 241 -9.90 12.77 17.24
N SER A 242 -8.83 11.98 17.37
CA SER A 242 -8.93 10.54 17.58
C SER A 242 -9.69 10.24 18.89
N ASP A 243 -10.60 9.26 18.84
CA ASP A 243 -11.41 8.84 19.97
C ASP A 243 -11.11 7.37 20.33
N ASP A 244 -10.45 7.15 21.45
CA ASP A 244 -10.10 5.81 21.92
C ASP A 244 -11.31 4.98 22.35
N LYS A 245 -12.50 5.55 22.44
CA LYS A 245 -13.78 4.89 22.67
C LYS A 245 -14.51 4.52 21.36
N SER A 246 -14.02 4.98 20.22
CA SER A 246 -14.60 4.66 18.91
C SER A 246 -14.71 3.13 18.72
N PRO A 247 -15.80 2.63 18.13
CA PRO A 247 -15.91 1.21 17.79
C PRO A 247 -14.94 0.77 16.68
N VAL A 248 -14.33 1.70 15.96
CA VAL A 248 -13.43 1.42 14.83
C VAL A 248 -12.03 1.93 15.13
N ILE A 249 -11.06 1.02 15.05
CA ILE A 249 -9.63 1.35 15.10
C ILE A 249 -9.12 1.49 13.65
N LEU A 250 -8.45 2.59 13.33
CA LEU A 250 -7.63 2.76 12.13
C LEU A 250 -6.16 2.60 12.53
N MET A 251 -5.58 1.47 12.19
CA MET A 251 -4.19 1.12 12.52
C MET A 251 -3.35 1.02 11.25
N GLY A 252 -2.10 1.47 11.30
CA GLY A 252 -1.22 1.28 10.14
C GLY A 252 0.04 2.13 10.14
N ASP A 253 0.58 2.34 8.93
CA ASP A 253 1.77 3.16 8.69
C ASP A 253 1.44 4.65 8.44
N SER A 254 2.37 5.35 7.79
CA SER A 254 2.22 6.78 7.47
C SER A 254 1.02 7.09 6.58
N HIS A 255 0.48 6.14 5.81
CA HIS A 255 -0.74 6.32 5.04
C HIS A 255 -1.97 6.61 5.91
N THR A 256 -1.98 6.18 7.17
CA THR A 256 -3.02 6.54 8.12
C THR A 256 -2.85 7.94 8.73
N LEU A 257 -1.67 8.55 8.56
CA LEU A 257 -1.25 9.81 9.18
C LEU A 257 -1.10 10.96 8.18
N VAL A 258 -0.71 10.65 6.93
CA VAL A 258 -0.48 11.64 5.88
C VAL A 258 -1.72 12.50 5.68
N PHE A 259 -1.53 13.81 5.53
CA PHE A 259 -2.56 14.84 5.42
C PHE A 259 -3.48 14.98 6.64
N SER A 260 -3.35 14.14 7.68
CA SER A 260 -4.13 14.22 8.91
C SER A 260 -3.43 15.01 10.01
N ILE A 261 -2.13 14.78 10.24
CA ILE A 261 -1.43 15.30 11.41
C ILE A 261 -0.55 16.52 11.13
N GLY A 262 -0.33 16.87 9.87
CA GLY A 262 0.48 18.02 9.47
C GLY A 262 2.00 17.80 9.62
N GLY A 263 2.77 18.89 9.64
CA GLY A 263 4.22 18.85 9.72
C GLY A 263 4.83 18.26 8.45
N ASP A 264 5.78 17.35 8.59
CA ASP A 264 6.42 16.59 7.51
C ASP A 264 5.48 15.63 6.76
N LEU A 265 4.23 15.46 7.23
CA LEU A 265 3.16 14.75 6.55
C LEU A 265 2.16 15.72 5.88
N HIS A 266 2.66 16.91 5.51
CA HIS A 266 2.10 17.95 4.65
C HIS A 266 0.90 18.69 5.28
N ALA A 267 -0.33 18.23 5.02
CA ALA A 267 -1.54 18.89 5.48
C ALA A 267 -2.05 18.35 6.82
N LYS A 268 -3.02 19.03 7.39
CA LYS A 268 -3.71 18.64 8.62
C LYS A 268 -5.21 18.63 8.40
N GLY A 269 -5.88 17.55 8.83
CA GLY A 269 -7.34 17.43 8.73
C GLY A 269 -7.85 17.03 7.34
N ALA A 270 -7.02 16.45 6.48
CA ALA A 270 -7.38 16.05 5.12
C ALA A 270 -6.95 14.62 4.76
N GLY A 271 -6.53 13.82 5.75
CA GLY A 271 -6.04 12.47 5.52
C GLY A 271 -7.13 11.38 5.64
N LEU A 272 -6.68 10.14 5.56
CA LEU A 272 -7.55 8.97 5.60
C LEU A 272 -8.41 8.92 6.88
N PHE A 273 -7.79 9.22 8.02
CA PHE A 273 -8.48 9.29 9.31
C PHE A 273 -9.63 10.31 9.29
N ASP A 274 -9.37 11.50 8.75
CA ASP A 274 -10.35 12.62 8.74
C ASP A 274 -11.54 12.29 7.83
N HIS A 275 -11.24 11.82 6.61
CA HIS A 275 -12.25 11.47 5.62
C HIS A 275 -13.09 10.24 6.01
N LEU A 276 -12.46 9.21 6.59
CA LEU A 276 -13.21 8.06 7.12
C LEU A 276 -14.12 8.48 8.28
N SER A 277 -13.61 9.31 9.21
CA SER A 277 -14.42 9.83 10.32
C SER A 277 -15.64 10.61 9.83
N ALA A 278 -15.45 11.45 8.80
CA ALA A 278 -16.54 12.20 8.20
C ALA A 278 -17.53 11.30 7.46
N SER A 279 -17.04 10.35 6.66
CA SER A 279 -17.87 9.44 5.88
C SER A 279 -18.68 8.50 6.77
N LEU A 280 -18.11 8.03 7.89
CA LEU A 280 -18.79 7.16 8.84
C LEU A 280 -19.67 7.93 9.85
N GLY A 281 -19.43 9.22 10.00
CA GLY A 281 -20.19 10.08 10.89
C GLY A 281 -19.75 10.03 12.36
N PHE A 282 -18.56 9.50 12.65
CA PHE A 282 -17.97 9.49 14.00
C PHE A 282 -16.44 9.42 13.93
N PRO A 283 -15.71 9.97 14.93
CA PRO A 283 -14.26 9.88 14.95
C PRO A 283 -13.80 8.43 15.12
N LEU A 284 -12.71 8.06 14.44
CA LEU A 284 -12.06 6.77 14.62
C LEU A 284 -11.01 6.83 15.73
N ASP A 285 -10.57 5.66 16.18
CA ASP A 285 -9.40 5.52 17.05
C ASP A 285 -8.14 5.33 16.18
N LEU A 286 -7.27 6.35 16.13
CA LEU A 286 -6.10 6.36 15.25
C LEU A 286 -4.86 5.77 15.92
N LEU A 287 -4.33 4.71 15.36
CA LEU A 287 -3.10 4.02 15.78
C LEU A 287 -2.02 4.02 14.67
N GLY A 288 -1.78 5.16 14.06
CA GLY A 288 -0.73 5.29 13.04
C GLY A 288 0.69 5.24 13.61
N VAL A 289 1.62 4.65 12.86
CA VAL A 289 3.06 4.60 13.16
C VAL A 289 3.83 4.97 11.90
N ARG A 290 4.77 5.92 12.00
CA ARG A 290 5.64 6.27 10.87
C ARG A 290 6.58 5.13 10.53
N GLY A 291 6.81 4.91 9.26
CA GLY A 291 7.79 3.97 8.70
C GLY A 291 7.30 2.55 8.53
N SER A 292 6.59 1.95 9.49
CA SER A 292 6.05 0.59 9.36
C SER A 292 4.72 0.40 10.07
N GLY A 293 3.72 -0.04 9.33
CA GLY A 293 2.37 -0.33 9.82
C GLY A 293 2.15 -1.77 10.26
N VAL A 294 3.16 -2.63 10.16
CA VAL A 294 3.01 -4.05 10.44
C VAL A 294 3.37 -4.35 11.91
N THR A 295 4.62 -4.67 12.19
CA THR A 295 5.02 -5.05 13.55
C THR A 295 4.92 -3.90 14.56
N PRO A 296 5.40 -2.66 14.28
CA PRO A 296 5.29 -1.56 15.23
C PRO A 296 3.84 -1.16 15.54
N ALA A 297 2.93 -1.19 14.55
CA ALA A 297 1.53 -0.85 14.79
C ALA A 297 0.83 -1.88 15.68
N ARG A 298 1.07 -3.18 15.46
CA ARG A 298 0.55 -4.25 16.33
C ARG A 298 1.11 -4.17 17.75
N ILE A 299 2.40 -3.83 17.91
CA ILE A 299 3.00 -3.58 19.24
C ILE A 299 2.32 -2.39 19.91
N LYS A 300 2.04 -1.31 19.19
CA LYS A 300 1.37 -0.12 19.75
C LYS A 300 -0.04 -0.46 20.24
N LEU A 301 -0.80 -1.27 19.48
CA LEU A 301 -2.11 -1.76 19.92
C LEU A 301 -1.99 -2.64 21.16
N PHE A 302 -1.06 -3.60 21.17
CA PHE A 302 -0.79 -4.44 22.34
C PHE A 302 -0.42 -3.63 23.57
N GLN A 303 0.45 -2.63 23.44
CA GLN A 303 0.84 -1.77 24.56
C GLN A 303 -0.34 -0.96 25.11
N ARG A 304 -1.24 -0.48 24.22
CA ARG A 304 -2.44 0.24 24.63
C ARG A 304 -3.42 -0.67 25.38
N SER A 305 -3.67 -1.87 24.88
CA SER A 305 -4.54 -2.86 25.56
C SER A 305 -3.93 -3.39 26.85
N LYS A 306 -2.59 -3.51 26.93
CA LYS A 306 -1.89 -3.86 28.19
C LYS A 306 -2.03 -2.76 29.25
N LYS A 307 -1.93 -1.49 28.84
CA LYS A 307 -2.10 -0.34 29.74
C LYS A 307 -3.54 -0.15 30.19
N ASN A 308 -4.50 -0.43 29.33
CA ASN A 308 -5.94 -0.37 29.60
C ASN A 308 -6.56 -1.73 29.22
N PRO A 309 -6.79 -2.65 30.16
CA PRO A 309 -7.34 -3.99 29.89
C PRO A 309 -8.72 -3.99 29.24
N ASP A 310 -9.48 -2.91 29.37
CA ASP A 310 -10.80 -2.74 28.79
C ASP A 310 -10.79 -1.98 27.45
N TYR A 311 -9.61 -1.61 26.96
CA TYR A 311 -9.46 -0.84 25.72
C TYR A 311 -10.16 -1.46 24.52
N LEU A 312 -10.11 -2.79 24.39
CA LEU A 312 -10.75 -3.51 23.28
C LEU A 312 -12.26 -3.74 23.50
N THR A 313 -12.77 -3.47 24.69
CA THR A 313 -14.21 -3.58 24.99
C THR A 313 -14.97 -2.56 24.16
N GLY A 314 -16.01 -3.01 23.43
CA GLY A 314 -16.79 -2.15 22.53
C GLY A 314 -16.19 -1.89 21.15
N LYS A 315 -14.94 -2.28 20.89
CA LYS A 315 -14.40 -2.27 19.52
C LYS A 315 -15.14 -3.30 18.66
N LYS A 316 -15.43 -2.92 17.41
CA LYS A 316 -16.18 -3.73 16.44
C LYS A 316 -15.36 -4.03 15.19
N ALA A 317 -14.51 -3.10 14.77
CA ALA A 317 -13.69 -3.25 13.58
C ALA A 317 -12.28 -2.70 13.80
N LEU A 318 -11.31 -3.34 13.16
CA LEU A 318 -9.95 -2.85 13.00
C LEU A 318 -9.63 -2.78 11.51
N ILE A 319 -9.43 -1.57 11.00
CA ILE A 319 -8.93 -1.31 9.65
C ILE A 319 -7.41 -1.25 9.74
N TRP A 320 -6.73 -2.20 9.09
CA TRP A 320 -5.27 -2.28 9.10
C TRP A 320 -4.71 -1.85 7.76
N CYS A 321 -4.33 -0.56 7.67
CA CYS A 321 -3.83 0.09 6.45
C CYS A 321 -2.30 0.21 6.51
N PHE A 322 -1.62 -0.43 5.56
CA PHE A 322 -0.17 -0.34 5.42
C PHE A 322 0.25 -0.63 3.98
N THR A 323 1.45 -0.19 3.60
CA THR A 323 1.96 -0.41 2.23
C THR A 323 2.31 -1.87 1.98
N ALA A 324 1.96 -2.38 0.78
CA ALA A 324 2.23 -3.77 0.39
C ALA A 324 3.72 -4.17 0.44
N ARG A 325 4.66 -3.20 0.33
CA ARG A 325 6.10 -3.49 0.50
C ARG A 325 6.46 -4.10 1.85
N GLU A 326 5.62 -3.93 2.87
CA GLU A 326 5.81 -4.53 4.19
C GLU A 326 5.71 -6.06 4.18
N PHE A 327 5.06 -6.64 3.17
CA PHE A 327 5.00 -8.12 3.04
C PHE A 327 6.38 -8.75 2.91
N THR A 328 7.35 -8.04 2.31
CA THR A 328 8.75 -8.48 2.21
C THR A 328 9.71 -7.62 3.05
N GLY A 329 9.20 -6.77 3.94
CA GLY A 329 9.96 -5.80 4.69
C GLY A 329 10.91 -6.42 5.74
N THR A 330 11.92 -5.65 6.15
CA THR A 330 12.98 -6.09 7.09
C THR A 330 12.47 -6.41 8.49
N GLY A 331 11.30 -5.88 8.89
CA GLY A 331 10.67 -6.13 10.19
C GLY A 331 10.12 -7.54 10.33
N GLY A 332 9.75 -8.16 9.22
CA GLY A 332 9.14 -9.48 9.16
C GLY A 332 7.78 -9.59 9.88
N TRP A 333 7.22 -10.79 9.86
CA TRP A 333 5.85 -11.10 10.27
C TRP A 333 5.81 -11.94 11.55
N ARG A 334 6.55 -11.55 12.57
CA ARG A 334 6.47 -12.22 13.87
C ARG A 334 5.09 -12.05 14.51
N GLU A 335 4.68 -13.02 15.28
CA GLU A 335 3.43 -12.96 16.03
C GLU A 335 3.50 -11.90 17.14
N ILE A 336 2.46 -11.07 17.20
CA ILE A 336 2.25 -10.07 18.23
C ILE A 336 0.84 -10.31 18.78
N PRO A 337 0.67 -10.54 20.09
CA PRO A 337 -0.67 -10.70 20.66
C PRO A 337 -1.46 -9.40 20.57
N VAL A 338 -2.78 -9.52 20.52
CA VAL A 338 -3.70 -8.36 20.47
C VAL A 338 -3.78 -7.67 21.83
N ASP A 339 -3.76 -8.46 22.91
CA ASP A 339 -3.76 -7.98 24.29
C ASP A 339 -2.96 -8.91 25.24
N ALA A 340 -2.91 -8.54 26.52
CA ALA A 340 -2.21 -9.31 27.54
C ALA A 340 -3.07 -10.42 28.19
N LYS A 341 -4.36 -10.54 27.82
CA LYS A 341 -5.23 -11.61 28.30
C LYS A 341 -4.87 -12.90 27.54
N LYS A 342 -4.50 -13.94 28.27
CA LYS A 342 -4.23 -15.29 27.73
C LYS A 342 -5.53 -15.98 27.34
#